data_944a7a6342dcdcc74dfb20c05a131f5c
#
_entry.id   944a7a6342dcdcc74dfb20c05a131f5c
#
_cell.length_a   1.000
_cell.length_b   1.000
_cell.length_c   1.000
_cell.angle_alpha   90.00
_cell.angle_beta   90.00
_cell.angle_gamma   90.00
#
_symmetry.space_group_name_H-M   'P 1'
#
loop_
_entity.id
_entity.type
_entity.pdbx_description
1 polymer ?
#
loop_
_entity_poly.entity_id
_entity_poly.type
_entity_poly.pdbx_seq_one_letter_code
_entity_poly.pdbx_strand_id
1 'polypeptide(L)'
;MIIDLEDFSVKKHLKVLFFLLTFGFVLVSSFFSQSSYENPVNTSSWVDPAAYKKEMAKVYRESIFSSIKTLDFVSFESDFYEIGKGTESITAERTVYPFKINKYETTYELWYSVRKAAESMFGYYFENPGQEGSMGRRGKAPTENKNHPVTTVTWYDVVVWCNAFSELCGYKPCYTYNGDVLRDSSMTYEIDLCECDFSASGFRLPTETEWEYAARFSEKKVELSNVESGDSWSFLNALSTNPVATAGKANFAGLFDMSGNVLEYCFDWYGDYLLETTNTQYFGVYLGSERVSRGGSFSEYTPFLNSGDRYSYDPNEAYGFMGFRVAQSM
;
A
#
# COMPACT_ATOMS: atom_id res chain seq x y z
N MET A 1 -32.73 36.45 -4.12
CA MET A 1 -32.21 35.52 -3.09
C MET A 1 -32.24 34.16 -3.72
N ILE A 2 -31.16 33.81 -4.42
CA ILE A 2 -30.99 32.52 -5.12
C ILE A 2 -30.34 31.59 -4.10
N ILE A 3 -31.05 30.58 -3.66
CA ILE A 3 -30.55 29.55 -2.75
C ILE A 3 -29.86 28.48 -3.60
N ASP A 4 -28.59 28.29 -3.38
CA ASP A 4 -27.72 27.38 -4.07
C ASP A 4 -28.12 25.92 -3.73
N LEU A 5 -28.59 25.19 -4.72
CA LEU A 5 -29.12 23.81 -4.56
C LEU A 5 -28.04 22.74 -4.48
N GLU A 6 -26.76 23.08 -4.70
CA GLU A 6 -25.66 22.10 -4.70
C GLU A 6 -25.23 21.67 -3.30
N ASP A 7 -25.41 22.50 -2.27
CA ASP A 7 -25.00 22.20 -0.89
C ASP A 7 -25.94 21.20 -0.17
N PHE A 8 -27.15 21.00 -0.69
CA PHE A 8 -28.15 20.12 -0.08
C PHE A 8 -27.95 18.63 -0.38
N SER A 9 -27.37 18.31 -1.54
CA SER A 9 -27.12 16.93 -1.97
C SER A 9 -25.98 16.28 -1.17
N VAL A 10 -24.87 16.98 -0.99
CA VAL A 10 -23.68 16.48 -0.29
C VAL A 10 -23.97 16.26 1.21
N LYS A 11 -24.68 17.19 1.85
CA LYS A 11 -25.07 17.03 3.27
C LYS A 11 -26.07 15.91 3.51
N LYS A 12 -26.91 15.59 2.54
CA LYS A 12 -27.87 14.47 2.66
C LYS A 12 -27.15 13.12 2.56
N HIS A 13 -26.18 12.98 1.68
CA HIS A 13 -25.37 11.76 1.57
C HIS A 13 -24.46 11.57 2.78
N LEU A 14 -23.88 12.61 3.33
CA LEU A 14 -23.04 12.54 4.54
C LEU A 14 -23.88 12.16 5.78
N LYS A 15 -25.11 12.66 5.92
CA LYS A 15 -26.02 12.27 7.02
C LYS A 15 -26.51 10.83 6.88
N VAL A 16 -26.77 10.35 5.67
CA VAL A 16 -27.13 8.93 5.42
C VAL A 16 -25.93 8.04 5.70
N LEU A 17 -24.72 8.45 5.34
CA LEU A 17 -23.49 7.72 5.65
C LEU A 17 -23.24 7.63 7.16
N PHE A 18 -23.44 8.72 7.91
CA PHE A 18 -23.28 8.73 9.37
C PHE A 18 -24.38 7.90 10.08
N PHE A 19 -25.59 7.89 9.54
CA PHE A 19 -26.70 7.08 10.07
C PHE A 19 -26.52 5.59 9.78
N LEU A 20 -25.96 5.23 8.61
CA LEU A 20 -25.65 3.85 8.25
C LEU A 20 -24.44 3.30 9.02
N LEU A 21 -23.44 4.12 9.33
CA LEU A 21 -22.29 3.73 10.16
C LEU A 21 -22.66 3.49 11.62
N THR A 22 -23.63 4.23 12.17
CA THR A 22 -24.09 4.04 13.55
C THR A 22 -25.13 2.94 13.69
N PHE A 23 -26.01 2.75 12.71
CA PHE A 23 -27.04 1.70 12.74
C PHE A 23 -26.53 0.33 12.26
N GLY A 24 -25.60 0.28 11.33
CA GLY A 24 -24.94 -0.97 10.88
C GLY A 24 -24.20 -1.66 12.03
N PHE A 25 -23.55 -0.90 12.91
CA PHE A 25 -22.85 -1.45 14.09
C PHE A 25 -23.79 -2.02 15.16
N VAL A 26 -24.99 -1.49 15.28
CA VAL A 26 -25.99 -1.97 16.25
C VAL A 26 -26.73 -3.21 15.75
N LEU A 27 -26.92 -3.38 14.44
CA LEU A 27 -27.61 -4.53 13.86
C LEU A 27 -26.77 -5.80 13.80
N VAL A 28 -25.45 -5.70 13.66
CA VAL A 28 -24.55 -6.87 13.61
C VAL A 28 -24.34 -7.48 15.00
N SER A 29 -24.38 -6.68 16.07
CA SER A 29 -24.23 -7.19 17.45
C SER A 29 -25.49 -7.85 18.01
N SER A 30 -26.66 -7.62 17.42
CA SER A 30 -27.93 -8.19 17.90
C SER A 30 -28.35 -9.52 17.24
N PHE A 31 -27.62 -9.99 16.23
CA PHE A 31 -27.92 -11.26 15.56
C PHE A 31 -27.33 -12.50 16.23
N PHE A 32 -26.59 -12.37 17.32
CA PHE A 32 -25.98 -13.51 18.04
C PHE A 32 -26.57 -13.82 19.43
N SER A 33 -27.71 -13.26 19.80
CA SER A 33 -28.41 -13.73 21.00
C SER A 33 -29.74 -14.33 20.63
N GLN A 34 -29.87 -15.63 20.92
CA GLN A 34 -31.15 -16.37 20.85
C GLN A 34 -32.23 -15.73 21.72
N SER A 35 -33.40 -15.57 21.19
CA SER A 35 -34.62 -16.18 21.77
C SER A 35 -35.86 -15.83 20.97
N SER A 36 -36.73 -16.83 20.89
CA SER A 36 -38.06 -16.87 20.39
C SER A 36 -38.96 -15.71 20.83
N TYR A 37 -39.50 -14.97 19.87
CA TYR A 37 -40.81 -14.36 19.93
C TYR A 37 -41.36 -14.15 18.51
N GLU A 38 -42.50 -14.77 18.23
CA GLU A 38 -43.27 -14.54 17.02
C GLU A 38 -43.83 -13.13 17.02
N ASN A 39 -43.68 -12.41 15.93
CA ASN A 39 -44.64 -11.38 15.54
C ASN A 39 -44.51 -10.93 14.05
N PRO A 40 -45.53 -10.22 13.54
CA PRO A 40 -46.06 -10.48 12.22
C PRO A 40 -45.31 -9.73 11.11
N VAL A 41 -45.24 -10.41 10.00
CA VAL A 41 -45.08 -9.94 8.61
C VAL A 41 -44.94 -8.42 8.47
N ASN A 42 -43.70 -7.98 8.31
CA ASN A 42 -43.39 -6.79 7.56
C ASN A 42 -42.36 -7.19 6.49
N THR A 43 -42.74 -7.06 5.24
CA THR A 43 -41.94 -7.40 4.07
C THR A 43 -40.76 -6.45 3.95
N SER A 44 -39.75 -6.62 4.80
CA SER A 44 -38.46 -6.04 4.57
C SER A 44 -37.78 -6.91 3.50
N SER A 45 -37.54 -6.34 2.35
CA SER A 45 -36.81 -6.92 1.27
C SER A 45 -35.52 -7.57 1.80
N TRP A 46 -35.40 -8.88 1.70
CA TRP A 46 -34.18 -9.60 1.95
C TRP A 46 -33.14 -9.08 0.95
N VAL A 47 -32.20 -8.31 1.45
CA VAL A 47 -31.03 -7.91 0.65
C VAL A 47 -30.08 -9.11 0.67
N ASP A 48 -29.78 -9.64 -0.51
CA ASP A 48 -28.76 -10.67 -0.66
C ASP A 48 -27.46 -10.19 0.02
N PRO A 49 -26.90 -10.95 0.99
CA PRO A 49 -25.68 -10.54 1.68
C PRO A 49 -24.51 -10.28 0.75
N ALA A 50 -24.40 -10.98 -0.37
CA ALA A 50 -23.37 -10.77 -1.37
C ALA A 50 -23.58 -9.45 -2.13
N ALA A 51 -24.82 -9.15 -2.51
CA ALA A 51 -25.18 -7.88 -3.12
C ALA A 51 -24.95 -6.70 -2.19
N TYR A 52 -25.29 -6.84 -0.91
CA TYR A 52 -25.02 -5.84 0.13
C TYR A 52 -23.51 -5.57 0.30
N LYS A 53 -22.70 -6.63 0.42
CA LYS A 53 -21.23 -6.49 0.50
C LYS A 53 -20.65 -5.77 -0.72
N LYS A 54 -21.13 -6.11 -1.92
CA LYS A 54 -20.69 -5.48 -3.17
C LYS A 54 -21.05 -3.98 -3.21
N GLU A 55 -22.25 -3.60 -2.79
CA GLU A 55 -22.65 -2.19 -2.75
C GLU A 55 -21.87 -1.41 -1.67
N MET A 56 -21.66 -1.99 -0.50
CA MET A 56 -20.85 -1.38 0.56
C MET A 56 -19.39 -1.20 0.12
N ALA A 57 -18.80 -2.19 -0.56
CA ALA A 57 -17.45 -2.06 -1.12
C ALA A 57 -17.37 -0.91 -2.12
N LYS A 58 -18.39 -0.72 -2.97
CA LYS A 58 -18.47 0.41 -3.89
C LYS A 58 -18.51 1.76 -3.14
N VAL A 59 -19.34 1.88 -2.11
CA VAL A 59 -19.45 3.10 -1.29
C VAL A 59 -18.13 3.41 -0.60
N TYR A 60 -17.45 2.40 -0.02
CA TYR A 60 -16.13 2.58 0.59
C TYR A 60 -15.08 2.99 -0.43
N ARG A 61 -15.05 2.34 -1.59
CA ARG A 61 -14.16 2.72 -2.69
C ARG A 61 -14.34 4.17 -3.09
N GLU A 62 -15.57 4.60 -3.37
CA GLU A 62 -15.88 5.98 -3.74
C GLU A 62 -15.45 6.97 -2.64
N SER A 63 -15.66 6.64 -1.37
CA SER A 63 -15.21 7.44 -0.23
C SER A 63 -13.68 7.51 -0.17
N ILE A 64 -12.96 6.40 -0.31
CA ILE A 64 -11.49 6.37 -0.29
C ILE A 64 -10.94 7.22 -1.43
N PHE A 65 -11.37 6.98 -2.68
CA PHE A 65 -10.85 7.71 -3.84
C PHE A 65 -11.22 9.20 -3.85
N SER A 66 -12.34 9.59 -3.23
CA SER A 66 -12.73 11.01 -3.16
C SER A 66 -12.04 11.77 -2.03
N SER A 67 -11.67 11.12 -0.95
CA SER A 67 -11.12 11.75 0.26
C SER A 67 -9.59 11.67 0.35
N ILE A 68 -8.97 10.63 -0.17
CA ILE A 68 -7.53 10.38 -0.04
C ILE A 68 -6.80 10.91 -1.27
N LYS A 69 -6.22 12.09 -1.14
CA LYS A 69 -5.49 12.78 -2.23
C LYS A 69 -4.12 12.18 -2.53
N THR A 70 -3.61 11.34 -1.65
CA THR A 70 -2.30 10.64 -1.80
C THR A 70 -2.42 9.34 -2.59
N LEU A 71 -3.56 9.06 -3.21
CA LEU A 71 -3.75 7.93 -4.11
C LEU A 71 -3.75 8.44 -5.56
N ASP A 72 -2.56 8.52 -6.15
CA ASP A 72 -2.33 8.97 -7.52
C ASP A 72 -1.16 8.19 -8.13
N PHE A 73 -1.28 7.76 -9.36
CA PHE A 73 -0.37 6.80 -9.99
C PHE A 73 0.37 7.39 -11.18
N VAL A 74 1.64 6.99 -11.32
CA VAL A 74 2.44 7.17 -12.52
C VAL A 74 2.50 5.84 -13.27
N SER A 75 2.36 5.89 -14.59
CA SER A 75 2.44 4.72 -15.48
C SER A 75 3.79 4.69 -16.17
N PHE A 76 4.36 3.50 -16.29
CA PHE A 76 5.59 3.24 -17.01
C PHE A 76 5.35 2.18 -18.07
N GLU A 77 5.91 2.40 -19.25
CA GLU A 77 5.91 1.43 -20.34
C GLU A 77 7.05 0.42 -20.18
N SER A 78 7.02 -0.65 -20.99
CA SER A 78 8.11 -1.62 -21.00
C SER A 78 9.42 -0.98 -21.41
N ASP A 79 10.48 -1.26 -20.65
CA ASP A 79 11.83 -0.80 -20.92
C ASP A 79 12.88 -1.83 -20.46
N PHE A 80 14.13 -1.56 -20.81
CA PHE A 80 15.28 -2.36 -20.44
C PHE A 80 16.34 -1.45 -19.82
N TYR A 81 16.85 -1.81 -18.64
CA TYR A 81 17.83 -0.99 -17.94
C TYR A 81 18.76 -1.84 -17.06
N GLU A 82 19.85 -1.22 -16.63
CA GLU A 82 20.79 -1.80 -15.67
C GLU A 82 20.41 -1.41 -14.24
N ILE A 83 19.93 -2.39 -13.46
CA ILE A 83 19.62 -2.25 -12.02
C ILE A 83 20.91 -2.24 -11.19
N GLY A 84 20.87 -1.64 -10.02
CA GLY A 84 21.99 -1.52 -9.09
C GLY A 84 22.73 -0.20 -9.27
N LYS A 85 24.06 -0.21 -9.21
CA LYS A 85 24.90 1.01 -9.19
C LYS A 85 24.78 1.82 -7.90
N GLY A 86 24.28 1.22 -6.83
CA GLY A 86 24.37 1.76 -5.48
C GLY A 86 25.80 1.63 -4.93
N THR A 87 25.91 1.69 -3.62
CA THR A 87 27.20 1.58 -2.91
C THR A 87 27.93 0.26 -3.20
N GLU A 88 27.20 -0.82 -3.42
CA GLU A 88 27.75 -2.18 -3.61
C GLU A 88 28.27 -2.44 -5.04
N SER A 89 28.05 -1.56 -5.99
CA SER A 89 28.54 -1.65 -7.38
C SER A 89 28.16 -2.94 -8.16
N ILE A 90 27.24 -3.74 -7.62
CA ILE A 90 26.73 -4.95 -8.29
C ILE A 90 25.59 -4.53 -9.18
N THR A 91 25.67 -4.88 -10.46
CA THR A 91 24.66 -4.51 -11.46
C THR A 91 24.17 -5.72 -12.23
N ALA A 92 22.96 -5.64 -12.77
CA ALA A 92 22.40 -6.61 -13.68
C ALA A 92 21.44 -5.95 -14.67
N GLU A 93 21.32 -6.53 -15.86
CA GLU A 93 20.34 -6.06 -16.84
C GLU A 93 18.94 -6.60 -16.49
N ARG A 94 17.93 -5.76 -16.58
CA ARG A 94 16.51 -6.09 -16.24
C ARG A 94 15.55 -5.53 -17.26
N THR A 95 14.51 -6.30 -17.53
CA THR A 95 13.34 -5.85 -18.27
C THR A 95 12.27 -5.40 -17.29
N VAL A 96 11.77 -4.20 -17.50
CA VAL A 96 10.56 -3.69 -16.82
C VAL A 96 9.38 -3.95 -17.75
N TYR A 97 8.32 -4.54 -17.20
CA TYR A 97 7.04 -4.68 -17.89
C TYR A 97 6.13 -3.49 -17.55
N PRO A 98 5.08 -3.21 -18.34
CA PRO A 98 4.21 -2.08 -18.06
C PRO A 98 3.57 -2.15 -16.68
N PHE A 99 3.70 -1.09 -15.89
CA PHE A 99 3.17 -1.01 -14.54
C PHE A 99 2.79 0.42 -14.15
N LYS A 100 2.03 0.52 -13.08
CA LYS A 100 1.76 1.79 -12.39
C LYS A 100 2.28 1.69 -10.96
N ILE A 101 2.75 2.82 -10.45
CA ILE A 101 3.19 2.94 -9.06
C ILE A 101 2.60 4.21 -8.44
N ASN A 102 2.19 4.14 -7.18
CA ASN A 102 1.66 5.31 -6.49
C ASN A 102 2.75 6.38 -6.33
N LYS A 103 2.38 7.64 -6.53
CA LYS A 103 3.30 8.78 -6.39
C LYS A 103 3.86 8.93 -5.00
N TYR A 104 3.15 8.43 -4.01
CA TYR A 104 3.43 8.62 -2.60
C TYR A 104 3.62 7.27 -1.90
N GLU A 105 4.34 7.28 -0.80
CA GLU A 105 4.27 6.20 0.19
C GLU A 105 2.82 6.02 0.65
N THR A 106 2.45 4.82 1.06
CA THR A 106 1.09 4.54 1.56
C THR A 106 0.88 5.26 2.90
N THR A 107 -0.02 6.23 2.92
CA THR A 107 -0.30 7.01 4.14
C THR A 107 -1.07 6.18 5.18
N TYR A 108 -0.95 6.57 6.45
CA TYR A 108 -1.70 5.94 7.52
C TYR A 108 -3.23 6.08 7.34
N GLU A 109 -3.71 7.20 6.80
CA GLU A 109 -5.14 7.37 6.48
C GLU A 109 -5.63 6.30 5.51
N LEU A 110 -4.88 6.05 4.43
CA LEU A 110 -5.22 5.02 3.43
C LEU A 110 -5.13 3.63 4.04
N TRP A 111 -4.02 3.31 4.73
CA TRP A 111 -3.84 2.05 5.43
C TRP A 111 -5.01 1.74 6.37
N TYR A 112 -5.31 2.65 7.27
CA TYR A 112 -6.36 2.49 8.27
C TYR A 112 -7.74 2.29 7.65
N SER A 113 -8.08 3.09 6.63
CA SER A 113 -9.38 3.03 5.97
C SER A 113 -9.61 1.69 5.27
N VAL A 114 -8.60 1.22 4.51
CA VAL A 114 -8.65 -0.08 3.83
C VAL A 114 -8.72 -1.22 4.86
N ARG A 115 -7.82 -1.21 5.86
CA ARG A 115 -7.78 -2.24 6.90
C ARG A 115 -9.13 -2.37 7.60
N LYS A 116 -9.71 -1.27 8.10
CA LYS A 116 -10.98 -1.30 8.82
C LYS A 116 -12.15 -1.78 7.97
N ALA A 117 -12.20 -1.38 6.71
CA ALA A 117 -13.21 -1.86 5.78
C ALA A 117 -13.05 -3.36 5.48
N ALA A 118 -11.82 -3.82 5.25
CA ALA A 118 -11.52 -5.21 4.92
C ALA A 118 -11.78 -6.17 6.12
N GLU A 119 -11.36 -5.78 7.33
CA GLU A 119 -11.68 -6.52 8.57
C GLU A 119 -13.19 -6.70 8.72
N SER A 120 -13.95 -5.63 8.48
CA SER A 120 -15.41 -5.64 8.67
C SER A 120 -16.16 -6.42 7.59
N MET A 121 -15.74 -6.34 6.32
CA MET A 121 -16.54 -6.80 5.18
C MET A 121 -16.07 -8.11 4.57
N PHE A 122 -14.75 -8.35 4.57
CA PHE A 122 -14.15 -9.47 3.83
C PHE A 122 -13.44 -10.49 4.73
N GLY A 123 -13.42 -10.27 6.06
CA GLY A 123 -12.82 -11.18 7.02
C GLY A 123 -11.28 -11.18 6.97
N TYR A 124 -10.67 -10.06 6.61
CA TYR A 124 -9.23 -9.90 6.71
C TYR A 124 -8.77 -9.80 8.15
N TYR A 125 -7.57 -10.31 8.40
CA TYR A 125 -6.88 -10.20 9.67
C TYR A 125 -5.46 -9.66 9.47
N PHE A 126 -5.06 -8.72 10.33
CA PHE A 126 -3.75 -8.07 10.32
C PHE A 126 -3.12 -8.21 11.69
N GLU A 127 -1.97 -8.88 11.77
CA GLU A 127 -1.21 -9.05 13.01
C GLU A 127 -0.77 -7.70 13.57
N ASN A 128 -0.31 -6.80 12.70
CA ASN A 128 0.05 -5.44 13.07
C ASN A 128 -0.94 -4.43 12.51
N PRO A 129 -1.56 -3.63 13.39
CA PRO A 129 -2.58 -2.66 12.96
C PRO A 129 -2.01 -1.43 12.25
N GLY A 130 -0.67 -1.32 12.14
CA GLY A 130 0.03 -0.16 11.64
C GLY A 130 0.08 0.99 12.64
N GLN A 131 1.01 1.91 12.39
CA GLN A 131 1.25 3.11 13.21
C GLN A 131 1.21 4.35 12.32
N GLU A 132 0.68 5.46 12.84
CA GLU A 132 0.58 6.76 12.17
C GLU A 132 1.94 7.45 12.18
N GLY A 133 2.76 7.19 11.14
CA GLY A 133 4.17 7.54 11.13
C GLY A 133 4.96 6.87 12.27
N SER A 134 6.22 7.25 12.46
CA SER A 134 7.10 6.63 13.45
C SER A 134 6.76 6.98 14.90
N MET A 135 6.04 8.06 15.16
CA MET A 135 5.75 8.59 16.50
C MET A 135 4.26 8.59 16.85
N GLY A 136 3.38 8.24 15.93
CA GLY A 136 1.95 8.25 16.13
C GLY A 136 1.41 7.03 16.87
N ARG A 137 0.09 6.93 16.98
CA ARG A 137 -0.58 5.84 17.70
C ARG A 137 -0.79 4.61 16.81
N ARG A 138 -0.51 3.43 17.34
CA ARG A 138 -0.76 2.16 16.65
C ARG A 138 -2.25 1.81 16.60
N GLY A 139 -2.76 1.49 15.44
CA GLY A 139 -4.10 0.93 15.23
C GLY A 139 -5.28 1.83 15.59
N LYS A 140 -5.03 3.09 15.93
CA LYS A 140 -6.08 4.07 16.28
C LYS A 140 -6.53 4.85 15.06
N ALA A 141 -7.71 5.48 15.17
CA ALA A 141 -8.19 6.35 14.09
C ALA A 141 -7.17 7.45 13.78
N PRO A 142 -7.00 7.80 12.49
CA PRO A 142 -6.08 8.84 12.05
C PRO A 142 -6.30 10.18 12.76
N THR A 143 -5.20 10.90 12.97
CA THR A 143 -5.21 12.25 13.58
C THR A 143 -4.79 13.29 12.54
N GLU A 144 -4.26 14.44 12.99
CA GLU A 144 -3.63 15.44 12.11
C GLU A 144 -2.42 14.90 11.32
N ASN A 145 -1.77 13.84 11.81
CA ASN A 145 -0.63 13.21 11.16
C ASN A 145 -1.01 12.11 10.14
N LYS A 146 -2.26 12.03 9.77
CA LYS A 146 -2.83 11.01 8.88
C LYS A 146 -2.13 10.86 7.52
N ASN A 147 -1.45 11.91 7.06
CA ASN A 147 -0.67 11.94 5.83
C ASN A 147 0.79 11.47 6.02
N HIS A 148 1.21 11.11 7.23
CA HIS A 148 2.47 10.40 7.40
C HIS A 148 2.36 8.99 6.78
N PRO A 149 3.47 8.41 6.30
CA PRO A 149 3.44 7.02 5.85
C PRO A 149 3.02 6.10 6.99
N VAL A 150 2.33 5.02 6.67
CA VAL A 150 2.12 3.95 7.64
C VAL A 150 3.46 3.29 7.95
N THR A 151 3.70 3.01 9.23
CA THR A 151 4.87 2.29 9.71
C THR A 151 4.47 1.18 10.67
N THR A 152 5.44 0.42 11.16
CA THR A 152 5.22 -0.64 12.15
C THR A 152 4.21 -1.67 11.64
N VAL A 153 4.41 -2.08 10.41
CA VAL A 153 3.75 -3.17 9.70
C VAL A 153 4.81 -4.15 9.22
N THR A 154 4.47 -5.44 9.16
CA THR A 154 5.33 -6.46 8.58
C THR A 154 5.15 -6.53 7.07
N TRP A 155 6.07 -7.19 6.38
CA TRP A 155 5.91 -7.47 4.95
C TRP A 155 4.63 -8.30 4.69
N TYR A 156 4.31 -9.23 5.58
CA TYR A 156 3.11 -10.05 5.51
C TYR A 156 1.82 -9.24 5.63
N ASP A 157 1.78 -8.26 6.55
CA ASP A 157 0.64 -7.35 6.67
C ASP A 157 0.43 -6.56 5.38
N VAL A 158 1.52 -6.14 4.73
CA VAL A 158 1.46 -5.35 3.49
C VAL A 158 0.94 -6.19 2.32
N VAL A 159 1.38 -7.45 2.17
CA VAL A 159 0.88 -8.38 1.14
C VAL A 159 -0.62 -8.59 1.29
N VAL A 160 -1.07 -8.89 2.50
CA VAL A 160 -2.50 -9.10 2.81
C VAL A 160 -3.29 -7.81 2.60
N TRP A 161 -2.72 -6.65 2.95
CA TRP A 161 -3.35 -5.36 2.75
C TRP A 161 -3.52 -5.00 1.26
N CYS A 162 -2.56 -5.34 0.41
CA CYS A 162 -2.68 -5.16 -1.04
C CYS A 162 -3.86 -5.96 -1.61
N ASN A 163 -4.06 -7.20 -1.16
CA ASN A 163 -5.23 -8.00 -1.51
C ASN A 163 -6.53 -7.35 -1.02
N ALA A 164 -6.54 -6.89 0.23
CA ALA A 164 -7.69 -6.20 0.82
C ALA A 164 -8.08 -4.95 0.04
N PHE A 165 -7.09 -4.14 -0.33
CA PHE A 165 -7.30 -2.94 -1.12
C PHE A 165 -7.81 -3.26 -2.53
N SER A 166 -7.31 -4.34 -3.13
CA SER A 166 -7.78 -4.84 -4.42
C SER A 166 -9.25 -5.24 -4.38
N GLU A 167 -9.67 -6.06 -3.40
CA GLU A 167 -11.06 -6.47 -3.24
C GLU A 167 -11.99 -5.28 -2.98
N LEU A 168 -11.59 -4.33 -2.14
CA LEU A 168 -12.35 -3.09 -1.92
C LEU A 168 -12.54 -2.27 -3.18
N CYS A 169 -11.56 -2.27 -4.08
CA CYS A 169 -11.65 -1.60 -5.37
C CYS A 169 -12.38 -2.40 -6.44
N GLY A 170 -12.78 -3.64 -6.15
CA GLY A 170 -13.40 -4.55 -7.11
C GLY A 170 -12.41 -5.10 -8.14
N TYR A 171 -11.13 -5.12 -7.80
CA TYR A 171 -10.06 -5.71 -8.60
C TYR A 171 -9.76 -7.14 -8.14
N LYS A 172 -9.18 -7.95 -9.04
CA LYS A 172 -8.70 -9.28 -8.70
C LYS A 172 -7.43 -9.16 -7.84
N PRO A 173 -7.41 -9.71 -6.61
CA PRO A 173 -6.21 -9.75 -5.78
C PRO A 173 -5.03 -10.44 -6.48
N CYS A 174 -3.81 -9.98 -6.19
CA CYS A 174 -2.59 -10.49 -6.81
C CYS A 174 -1.99 -11.68 -6.06
N TYR A 175 -2.16 -11.76 -4.73
CA TYR A 175 -1.46 -12.73 -3.91
C TYR A 175 -2.37 -13.88 -3.52
N THR A 176 -1.99 -15.10 -3.95
CA THR A 176 -2.73 -16.32 -3.65
C THR A 176 -1.79 -17.43 -3.18
N TYR A 177 -2.32 -18.38 -2.43
CA TYR A 177 -1.66 -19.62 -2.12
C TYR A 177 -2.60 -20.79 -2.45
N ASN A 178 -2.14 -21.73 -3.29
CA ASN A 178 -2.97 -22.81 -3.82
C ASN A 178 -4.31 -22.34 -4.43
N GLY A 179 -4.33 -21.14 -5.02
CA GLY A 179 -5.51 -20.52 -5.63
C GLY A 179 -6.41 -19.75 -4.66
N ASP A 180 -6.19 -19.83 -3.36
CA ASP A 180 -6.92 -19.06 -2.35
C ASP A 180 -6.29 -17.70 -2.11
N VAL A 181 -7.13 -16.67 -2.01
CA VAL A 181 -6.68 -15.29 -1.70
C VAL A 181 -6.20 -15.23 -0.26
N LEU A 182 -4.98 -14.73 -0.06
CA LEU A 182 -4.39 -14.53 1.26
C LEU A 182 -5.07 -13.35 1.98
N ARG A 183 -5.70 -13.64 3.14
CA ARG A 183 -6.46 -12.66 3.93
C ARG A 183 -6.03 -12.56 5.38
N ASP A 184 -5.07 -13.35 5.81
CA ASP A 184 -4.60 -13.42 7.20
C ASP A 184 -3.07 -13.29 7.22
N SER A 185 -2.56 -12.18 7.77
CA SER A 185 -1.12 -11.90 7.78
C SER A 185 -0.33 -12.75 8.77
N SER A 186 -0.99 -13.50 9.66
CA SER A 186 -0.34 -14.47 10.53
C SER A 186 0.05 -15.78 9.83
N MET A 187 -0.48 -16.01 8.62
CA MET A 187 -0.16 -17.18 7.77
C MET A 187 1.17 -16.98 7.03
N THR A 188 2.24 -16.77 7.78
CA THR A 188 3.54 -16.37 7.21
C THR A 188 4.13 -17.40 6.25
N TYR A 189 3.98 -18.70 6.55
CA TYR A 189 4.46 -19.77 5.68
C TYR A 189 3.76 -19.76 4.31
N GLU A 190 2.45 -19.63 4.28
CA GLU A 190 1.66 -19.58 3.05
C GLU A 190 1.97 -18.30 2.25
N ILE A 191 2.21 -17.19 2.95
CA ILE A 191 2.56 -15.91 2.31
C ILE A 191 3.98 -15.95 1.75
N ASP A 192 4.93 -16.62 2.38
CA ASP A 192 6.28 -16.80 1.84
C ASP A 192 6.29 -17.61 0.54
N LEU A 193 5.36 -18.55 0.42
CA LEU A 193 5.18 -19.40 -0.75
C LEU A 193 4.10 -18.88 -1.71
N CYS A 194 3.63 -17.65 -1.53
CA CYS A 194 2.54 -17.13 -2.34
C CYS A 194 2.92 -16.94 -3.79
N GLU A 195 1.92 -17.15 -4.64
CA GLU A 195 1.98 -16.74 -6.04
C GLU A 195 1.55 -15.28 -6.17
N CYS A 196 2.32 -14.49 -6.92
CA CYS A 196 1.90 -13.15 -7.34
C CYS A 196 1.45 -13.21 -8.80
N ASP A 197 0.15 -13.06 -9.03
CA ASP A 197 -0.41 -12.96 -10.38
C ASP A 197 -0.23 -11.55 -10.95
N PHE A 198 0.82 -11.36 -11.72
CA PHE A 198 1.09 -10.08 -12.40
C PHE A 198 0.12 -9.76 -13.56
N SER A 199 -0.76 -10.69 -13.93
CA SER A 199 -1.86 -10.43 -14.84
C SER A 199 -3.13 -9.96 -14.14
N ALA A 200 -3.17 -10.03 -12.81
CA ALA A 200 -4.30 -9.55 -12.01
C ALA A 200 -4.37 -8.02 -12.01
N SER A 201 -5.59 -7.50 -11.97
CA SER A 201 -5.84 -6.06 -11.95
C SER A 201 -5.65 -5.41 -10.58
N GLY A 202 -5.27 -6.18 -9.57
CA GLY A 202 -5.15 -5.74 -8.18
C GLY A 202 -3.90 -4.93 -7.89
N PHE A 203 -3.85 -4.44 -6.66
CA PHE A 203 -2.67 -3.78 -6.10
C PHE A 203 -1.70 -4.80 -5.53
N ARG A 204 -0.42 -4.46 -5.59
CA ARG A 204 0.67 -5.26 -5.08
C ARG A 204 1.84 -4.38 -4.64
N LEU A 205 2.83 -4.96 -3.99
CA LEU A 205 4.13 -4.32 -3.84
C LEU A 205 4.79 -4.17 -5.22
N PRO A 206 5.58 -3.13 -5.44
CA PRO A 206 6.48 -3.09 -6.58
C PRO A 206 7.51 -4.23 -6.45
N THR A 207 7.99 -4.75 -7.57
CA THR A 207 9.24 -5.49 -7.56
C THR A 207 10.40 -4.53 -7.33
N GLU A 208 11.54 -5.04 -6.87
CA GLU A 208 12.76 -4.23 -6.74
C GLU A 208 13.13 -3.55 -8.06
N THR A 209 13.00 -4.28 -9.16
CA THR A 209 13.23 -3.78 -10.52
C THR A 209 12.30 -2.60 -10.85
N GLU A 210 11.01 -2.71 -10.58
CA GLU A 210 10.05 -1.63 -10.82
C GLU A 210 10.30 -0.42 -9.94
N TRP A 211 10.61 -0.65 -8.67
CA TRP A 211 10.88 0.44 -7.72
C TRP A 211 12.10 1.26 -8.13
N GLU A 212 13.23 0.59 -8.43
CA GLU A 212 14.46 1.29 -8.81
C GLU A 212 14.31 1.98 -10.16
N TYR A 213 13.67 1.33 -11.15
CA TYR A 213 13.38 1.97 -12.43
C TYR A 213 12.60 3.27 -12.26
N ALA A 214 11.53 3.24 -11.46
CA ALA A 214 10.69 4.40 -11.19
C ALA A 214 11.44 5.51 -10.41
N ALA A 215 12.29 5.13 -9.45
CA ALA A 215 13.11 6.07 -8.69
C ALA A 215 14.14 6.80 -9.55
N ARG A 216 14.75 6.09 -10.48
CA ARG A 216 15.87 6.59 -11.34
C ARG A 216 15.39 7.14 -12.68
N PHE A 217 14.11 7.12 -12.98
CA PHE A 217 13.57 7.57 -14.26
C PHE A 217 13.91 9.04 -14.52
N SER A 218 14.50 9.32 -15.71
CA SER A 218 14.93 10.66 -16.11
C SER A 218 14.71 10.91 -17.60
N GLU A 219 14.99 12.13 -18.08
CA GLU A 219 14.96 12.45 -19.52
C GLU A 219 15.90 11.58 -20.37
N LYS A 220 16.97 11.09 -19.79
CA LYS A 220 17.96 10.22 -20.44
C LYS A 220 17.73 8.74 -20.13
N LYS A 221 16.51 8.38 -19.73
CA LYS A 221 15.99 7.09 -19.29
C LYS A 221 16.23 6.84 -17.80
N VAL A 222 17.32 6.19 -17.40
CA VAL A 222 17.54 5.79 -15.99
C VAL A 222 18.92 6.28 -15.54
N GLU A 223 18.93 7.20 -14.61
CA GLU A 223 20.15 7.76 -14.00
C GLU A 223 20.07 7.65 -12.46
N LEU A 224 21.24 7.51 -11.81
CA LEU A 224 21.29 7.60 -10.35
C LEU A 224 20.90 9.01 -9.91
N SER A 225 19.97 9.11 -9.00
CA SER A 225 19.63 10.37 -8.36
C SER A 225 20.69 10.69 -7.29
N ASN A 226 21.35 11.83 -7.42
CA ASN A 226 22.08 12.41 -6.31
C ASN A 226 21.06 13.14 -5.43
N VAL A 227 20.89 12.66 -4.20
CA VAL A 227 20.03 13.32 -3.23
C VAL A 227 20.75 14.56 -2.72
N GLU A 228 20.22 15.74 -3.03
CA GLU A 228 20.73 16.98 -2.46
C GLU A 228 20.23 17.13 -1.01
N SER A 229 21.04 17.76 -0.17
CA SER A 229 20.65 18.05 1.22
C SER A 229 19.42 18.95 1.23
N GLY A 230 18.30 18.43 1.79
CA GLY A 230 17.01 19.12 1.85
C GLY A 230 15.97 18.60 0.87
N ASP A 231 16.33 17.75 -0.08
CA ASP A 231 15.38 17.11 -1.02
C ASP A 231 14.81 15.80 -0.48
N SER A 232 15.20 15.40 0.73
CA SER A 232 14.72 14.17 1.40
C SER A 232 14.58 14.38 2.90
N TRP A 233 13.69 13.63 3.54
CA TRP A 233 13.66 13.49 4.99
C TRP A 233 14.69 12.45 5.42
N SER A 234 15.75 12.91 6.11
CA SER A 234 16.91 12.11 6.53
C SER A 234 17.31 12.46 7.97
N PHE A 235 18.27 11.75 8.55
CA PHE A 235 18.82 12.02 9.88
C PHE A 235 19.32 13.46 10.06
N LEU A 236 19.65 14.15 8.97
CA LEU A 236 20.17 15.52 9.05
C LEU A 236 19.07 16.57 9.29
N ASN A 237 17.82 16.27 8.96
CA ASN A 237 16.72 17.25 9.00
C ASN A 237 15.40 16.72 9.57
N ALA A 238 15.34 15.43 9.95
CA ALA A 238 14.14 14.82 10.53
C ALA A 238 14.51 13.91 11.71
N LEU A 239 13.68 13.91 12.75
CA LEU A 239 13.78 13.02 13.91
C LEU A 239 12.70 11.93 13.89
N SER A 240 11.81 11.98 12.92
CA SER A 240 10.69 11.09 12.72
C SER A 240 10.23 11.16 11.25
N THR A 241 9.31 10.28 10.87
CA THR A 241 8.60 10.43 9.60
C THR A 241 7.92 11.79 9.49
N ASN A 242 7.71 12.24 8.28
CA ASN A 242 6.98 13.46 7.93
C ASN A 242 5.81 13.13 6.98
N PRO A 243 4.84 14.05 6.81
CA PRO A 243 3.81 13.87 5.81
C PRO A 243 4.42 13.65 4.42
N VAL A 244 3.85 12.72 3.66
CA VAL A 244 4.34 12.41 2.32
C VAL A 244 4.34 13.64 1.42
N ALA A 245 5.29 13.72 0.48
CA ALA A 245 5.48 14.83 -0.47
C ALA A 245 5.76 16.19 0.19
N THR A 246 6.35 16.21 1.37
CA THR A 246 6.73 17.46 2.05
C THR A 246 8.25 17.68 2.09
N ALA A 247 9.07 16.70 1.70
CA ALA A 247 10.49 16.88 1.42
C ALA A 247 10.70 17.22 -0.06
N GLY A 248 11.41 18.29 -0.33
CA GLY A 248 11.90 18.63 -1.65
C GLY A 248 10.90 18.56 -2.80
N LYS A 249 11.35 17.99 -3.92
CA LYS A 249 10.59 17.89 -5.17
C LYS A 249 10.36 16.43 -5.55
N ALA A 250 9.31 16.20 -6.33
CA ALA A 250 9.16 14.92 -7.02
C ALA A 250 10.37 14.66 -7.94
N ASN A 251 10.70 13.37 -8.15
CA ASN A 251 11.65 13.00 -9.18
C ASN A 251 11.10 13.31 -10.59
N PHE A 252 11.87 13.02 -11.63
CA PHE A 252 11.46 13.31 -13.00
C PHE A 252 10.15 12.64 -13.42
N ALA A 253 9.84 11.47 -12.87
CA ALA A 253 8.58 10.76 -13.10
C ALA A 253 7.40 11.35 -12.32
N GLY A 254 7.64 12.28 -11.39
CA GLY A 254 6.60 12.86 -10.53
C GLY A 254 6.34 12.05 -9.25
N LEU A 255 7.28 11.19 -8.84
CA LEU A 255 7.22 10.41 -7.60
C LEU A 255 7.91 11.18 -6.47
N PHE A 256 7.31 11.15 -5.28
CA PHE A 256 7.82 11.77 -4.07
C PHE A 256 8.43 10.73 -3.13
N ASP A 257 9.34 11.20 -2.27
CA ASP A 257 9.93 10.45 -1.17
C ASP A 257 10.60 9.11 -1.61
N MET A 258 11.10 9.07 -2.87
CA MET A 258 11.90 7.93 -3.36
C MET A 258 13.28 7.86 -2.69
N SER A 259 13.59 8.79 -1.81
CA SER A 259 14.79 8.86 -0.99
C SER A 259 14.43 9.46 0.36
N GLY A 260 14.60 8.69 1.44
CA GLY A 260 14.30 9.10 2.80
C GLY A 260 12.85 8.90 3.21
N ASN A 261 12.42 9.52 4.27
CA ASN A 261 11.16 9.36 4.99
C ASN A 261 11.00 7.94 5.56
N VAL A 262 10.56 6.95 4.78
CA VAL A 262 10.57 5.55 5.19
C VAL A 262 11.25 4.67 4.15
N LEU A 263 11.93 3.61 4.60
CA LEU A 263 12.28 2.48 3.75
C LEU A 263 11.01 1.83 3.21
N GLU A 264 11.04 1.37 1.97
CA GLU A 264 9.88 0.82 1.31
C GLU A 264 10.08 -0.65 0.96
N TYR A 265 9.17 -1.49 1.44
CA TYR A 265 9.15 -2.90 1.06
C TYR A 265 8.96 -3.08 -0.44
N CYS A 266 9.79 -3.97 -1.02
CA CYS A 266 9.56 -4.58 -2.33
C CYS A 266 9.04 -6.02 -2.18
N PHE A 267 8.55 -6.59 -3.29
CA PHE A 267 8.06 -7.97 -3.29
C PHE A 267 9.19 -8.99 -3.14
N ASP A 268 10.37 -8.67 -3.64
CA ASP A 268 11.49 -9.57 -3.84
C ASP A 268 12.11 -10.06 -2.54
N TRP A 269 12.53 -11.33 -2.54
CA TRP A 269 13.50 -11.83 -1.57
C TRP A 269 14.87 -11.20 -1.84
N TYR A 270 15.59 -10.82 -0.78
CA TYR A 270 16.94 -10.30 -0.88
C TYR A 270 17.91 -11.43 -1.22
N GLY A 271 18.77 -11.18 -2.19
CA GLY A 271 19.83 -12.07 -2.64
C GLY A 271 20.65 -11.43 -3.74
N ASP A 272 21.66 -12.14 -4.20
CA ASP A 272 22.51 -11.66 -5.31
C ASP A 272 21.69 -11.50 -6.58
N TYR A 273 22.01 -10.49 -7.36
CA TYR A 273 21.42 -10.35 -8.69
C TYR A 273 21.86 -11.51 -9.57
N LEU A 274 20.92 -12.31 -10.01
CA LEU A 274 21.20 -13.31 -11.03
C LEU A 274 21.55 -12.61 -12.33
N LEU A 275 22.72 -12.94 -12.90
CA LEU A 275 23.25 -12.30 -14.10
C LEU A 275 22.50 -12.70 -15.39
N GLU A 276 21.69 -13.73 -15.34
CA GLU A 276 20.94 -14.18 -16.52
C GLU A 276 19.79 -13.23 -16.83
N THR A 277 19.86 -12.61 -17.97
CA THR A 277 18.76 -11.85 -18.59
C THR A 277 17.68 -12.85 -19.00
N THR A 278 16.66 -13.02 -18.17
CA THR A 278 15.46 -13.73 -18.58
C THR A 278 14.48 -12.73 -19.18
N ASN A 279 13.85 -13.07 -20.30
CA ASN A 279 12.71 -12.34 -20.86
C ASN A 279 11.44 -12.50 -19.99
N THR A 280 11.61 -12.87 -18.73
CA THR A 280 10.54 -13.06 -17.76
C THR A 280 10.68 -12.01 -16.67
N GLN A 281 9.56 -11.60 -16.11
CA GLN A 281 9.55 -10.67 -14.97
C GLN A 281 10.38 -11.27 -13.84
N TYR A 282 11.37 -10.50 -13.37
CA TYR A 282 12.28 -10.93 -12.32
C TYR A 282 11.77 -10.46 -10.96
N PHE A 283 11.73 -11.36 -10.00
CA PHE A 283 11.23 -11.12 -8.62
C PHE A 283 12.29 -11.47 -7.57
N GLY A 284 13.55 -11.31 -7.87
CA GLY A 284 14.62 -11.68 -6.97
C GLY A 284 14.89 -13.19 -6.96
N VAL A 285 15.53 -13.67 -5.89
CA VAL A 285 15.75 -15.09 -5.67
C VAL A 285 14.45 -15.78 -5.26
N TYR A 286 14.34 -17.09 -5.55
CA TYR A 286 13.10 -17.83 -5.30
C TYR A 286 12.73 -17.95 -3.80
N LEU A 287 13.74 -18.06 -2.93
CA LEU A 287 13.58 -18.10 -1.48
C LEU A 287 14.72 -17.33 -0.82
N GLY A 288 14.42 -16.67 0.28
CA GLY A 288 15.36 -15.93 1.11
C GLY A 288 14.90 -15.89 2.56
N SER A 289 15.67 -15.26 3.41
CA SER A 289 15.34 -15.00 4.82
C SER A 289 14.92 -13.54 5.06
N GLU A 290 15.22 -12.66 4.12
CA GLU A 290 14.96 -11.22 4.23
C GLU A 290 14.34 -10.70 2.93
N ARG A 291 13.50 -9.68 3.05
CA ARG A 291 12.87 -9.00 1.91
C ARG A 291 13.64 -7.74 1.53
N VAL A 292 13.67 -7.45 0.24
CA VAL A 292 14.28 -6.21 -0.27
C VAL A 292 13.49 -5.00 0.23
N SER A 293 14.23 -3.98 0.66
CA SER A 293 13.71 -2.65 0.96
C SER A 293 14.56 -1.59 0.30
N ARG A 294 13.94 -0.48 -0.09
CA ARG A 294 14.57 0.55 -0.92
C ARG A 294 14.28 1.95 -0.39
N GLY A 295 15.09 2.94 -0.82
CA GLY A 295 14.86 4.37 -0.61
C GLY A 295 15.55 4.98 0.61
N GLY A 296 15.90 4.17 1.61
CA GLY A 296 16.36 4.68 2.91
C GLY A 296 15.25 5.34 3.71
N SER A 297 15.54 5.84 4.90
CA SER A 297 14.55 6.44 5.78
C SER A 297 15.04 7.74 6.42
N PHE A 298 14.17 8.37 7.21
CA PHE A 298 14.51 9.54 8.03
C PHE A 298 15.66 9.28 9.01
N SER A 299 15.97 8.02 9.31
CA SER A 299 17.04 7.65 10.27
C SER A 299 18.41 7.47 9.62
N GLU A 300 18.52 7.47 8.28
CA GLU A 300 19.80 7.36 7.58
C GLU A 300 20.39 8.73 7.20
N TYR A 301 21.73 8.76 7.07
CA TYR A 301 22.44 9.91 6.52
C TYR A 301 22.21 10.05 5.02
N THR A 302 22.06 11.27 4.54
CA THR A 302 21.79 11.59 3.11
C THR A 302 22.68 10.84 2.10
N PRO A 303 24.00 10.62 2.33
CA PRO A 303 24.82 9.83 1.40
C PRO A 303 24.36 8.38 1.19
N PHE A 304 23.58 7.83 2.11
CA PHE A 304 23.02 6.48 2.05
C PHE A 304 21.58 6.45 1.50
N LEU A 305 21.09 7.55 0.96
CA LEU A 305 19.76 7.65 0.35
C LEU A 305 19.81 7.55 -1.18
N ASN A 306 20.79 6.83 -1.72
CA ASN A 306 20.92 6.63 -3.14
C ASN A 306 19.84 5.67 -3.65
N SER A 307 19.21 6.01 -4.76
CA SER A 307 18.16 5.19 -5.37
C SER A 307 18.66 3.81 -5.87
N GLY A 308 19.96 3.60 -5.97
CA GLY A 308 20.59 2.30 -6.28
C GLY A 308 20.88 1.44 -5.03
N ASP A 309 20.85 2.00 -3.82
CA ASP A 309 21.16 1.26 -2.60
C ASP A 309 20.05 0.29 -2.24
N ARG A 310 20.46 -0.90 -1.78
CA ARG A 310 19.60 -2.01 -1.39
C ARG A 310 19.71 -2.24 0.10
N TYR A 311 18.59 -2.52 0.71
CA TYR A 311 18.49 -2.94 2.10
C TYR A 311 17.74 -4.25 2.20
N SER A 312 17.97 -4.99 3.28
CA SER A 312 17.23 -6.22 3.55
C SER A 312 16.78 -6.26 4.99
N TYR A 313 15.56 -6.75 5.20
CA TYR A 313 14.97 -6.85 6.54
C TYR A 313 14.14 -8.14 6.67
N ASP A 314 14.12 -8.66 7.91
CA ASP A 314 13.27 -9.79 8.26
C ASP A 314 11.80 -9.45 8.01
N PRO A 315 11.08 -10.22 7.18
CA PRO A 315 9.67 -9.99 6.89
C PRO A 315 8.73 -10.09 8.09
N ASN A 316 9.17 -10.70 9.21
CA ASN A 316 8.39 -10.82 10.45
C ASN A 316 8.46 -9.57 11.33
N GLU A 317 9.43 -8.70 11.09
CA GLU A 317 9.67 -7.56 11.96
C GLU A 317 8.93 -6.30 11.47
N ALA A 318 8.39 -5.55 12.43
CA ALA A 318 7.61 -4.33 12.16
C ALA A 318 8.37 -3.10 12.65
N TYR A 319 9.05 -2.41 11.74
CA TYR A 319 9.92 -1.28 12.07
C TYR A 319 9.21 0.08 11.97
N GLY A 320 9.56 1.03 12.85
CA GLY A 320 9.03 2.40 12.84
C GLY A 320 9.56 3.30 11.72
N PHE A 321 10.54 2.82 10.95
CA PHE A 321 11.14 3.49 9.80
C PHE A 321 10.85 2.78 8.48
N MET A 322 10.00 1.75 8.49
CA MET A 322 9.63 0.93 7.33
C MET A 322 8.17 1.16 6.97
N GLY A 323 7.93 1.40 5.70
CA GLY A 323 6.61 1.54 5.08
C GLY A 323 6.59 0.87 3.71
N PHE A 324 5.75 1.35 2.81
CA PHE A 324 5.65 0.84 1.44
C PHE A 324 4.88 1.79 0.53
N ARG A 325 4.98 1.58 -0.76
CA ARG A 325 4.04 2.11 -1.77
C ARG A 325 3.45 1.00 -2.60
N VAL A 326 2.29 1.22 -3.18
CA VAL A 326 1.62 0.23 -4.02
C VAL A 326 1.94 0.38 -5.48
N ALA A 327 1.99 -0.75 -6.17
CA ALA A 327 2.06 -0.87 -7.63
C ALA A 327 0.86 -1.64 -8.18
N GLN A 328 0.70 -1.60 -9.49
CA GLN A 328 -0.33 -2.31 -10.25
C GLN A 328 0.22 -2.64 -11.64
N SER A 329 -0.01 -3.83 -12.12
CA SER A 329 0.31 -4.20 -13.51
C SER A 329 -0.63 -3.53 -14.51
N MET A 330 -0.18 -3.32 -15.76
CA MET A 330 -0.97 -2.73 -16.84
C MET A 330 -1.27 -3.74 -17.93
#